data_14919da017ed2219294cff1001a101d5
#
_entry.id   14919da017ed2219294cff1001a101d5
#
_cell.length_a   1.000
_cell.length_b   1.000
_cell.length_c   1.000
_cell.angle_alpha   90.00
_cell.angle_beta   90.00
_cell.angle_gamma   90.00
#
_symmetry.space_group_name_H-M   'P 1'
#
loop_
_entity.id
_entity.type
_entity.pdbx_description
1 polymer ?
#
loop_
_entity_poly.entity_id
_entity_poly.type
_entity_poly.pdbx_seq_one_letter_code
_entity_poly.pdbx_strand_id
1 'polypeptide(L)'
;MSKLKYIEEHVTCLNYQSDRACTFKYHSLSAGDKQQWKCDLNSLVFVLSGHIKITLGVFSRCSFSKGDIILLSCIEEQAVIEVKEDSVLVTCSFDVPYNVCDKLIFTNCVLPPDRKYDFSPVHIHEIMWIFLDLMSSCLQERINCKHFHAIMEKEMFFLFKYFYSKDELAILFHPLCGESFTFKKAVLDNYQKAKGVNDLAQHLNMSRSMFDTKFKQEFSMPPATWMRMQLASRLRYASAEPGVSVSQLIELSNFHTPSAFSRFVREQFGCSPTELIQRKGMI
;
A
#
# COMPACT_ATOMS: atom_id res chain seq x y z
N MET A 1 -20.65 -18.69 21.81
CA MET A 1 -20.54 -17.93 20.55
C MET A 1 -21.24 -18.71 19.45
N SER A 2 -22.31 -18.17 18.89
CA SER A 2 -23.02 -18.80 17.76
C SER A 2 -22.12 -18.74 16.54
N LYS A 3 -21.74 -19.87 15.96
CA LYS A 3 -21.07 -19.91 14.66
C LYS A 3 -21.98 -19.24 13.64
N LEU A 4 -21.46 -18.27 12.88
CA LEU A 4 -22.17 -17.71 11.73
C LEU A 4 -22.63 -18.86 10.83
N LYS A 5 -23.93 -18.92 10.54
CA LYS A 5 -24.58 -20.03 9.80
C LYS A 5 -24.03 -20.28 8.40
N TYR A 6 -23.16 -19.41 7.87
CA TYR A 6 -22.74 -19.38 6.47
C TYR A 6 -21.23 -19.36 6.25
N ILE A 7 -20.38 -19.52 7.29
CA ILE A 7 -18.91 -19.51 7.10
C ILE A 7 -18.46 -20.64 6.18
N GLU A 8 -19.01 -21.84 6.32
CA GLU A 8 -18.63 -23.02 5.51
C GLU A 8 -19.02 -22.82 4.03
N GLU A 9 -20.14 -22.19 3.75
CA GLU A 9 -20.57 -21.85 2.39
C GLU A 9 -19.72 -20.71 1.79
N HIS A 10 -19.29 -19.74 2.60
CA HIS A 10 -18.46 -18.64 2.14
C HIS A 10 -17.01 -19.04 1.82
N VAL A 11 -16.46 -20.05 2.48
CA VAL A 11 -15.08 -20.54 2.21
C VAL A 11 -14.95 -21.10 0.78
N THR A 12 -16.02 -21.59 0.20
CA THR A 12 -16.06 -22.08 -1.20
C THR A 12 -16.41 -20.98 -2.22
N CYS A 13 -16.80 -19.79 -1.76
CA CYS A 13 -17.16 -18.68 -2.62
C CYS A 13 -15.91 -18.02 -3.21
N LEU A 14 -15.86 -17.88 -4.55
CA LEU A 14 -14.77 -17.19 -5.27
C LEU A 14 -14.58 -15.72 -4.85
N ASN A 15 -15.58 -15.12 -4.20
CA ASN A 15 -15.54 -13.76 -3.69
C ASN A 15 -15.07 -13.67 -2.23
N TYR A 16 -14.77 -14.79 -1.58
CA TYR A 16 -14.20 -14.81 -0.25
C TYR A 16 -12.69 -14.69 -0.34
N GLN A 17 -12.14 -13.68 0.33
CA GLN A 17 -10.72 -13.36 0.26
C GLN A 17 -9.96 -13.94 1.46
N SER A 18 -8.68 -14.24 1.27
CA SER A 18 -7.79 -14.44 2.42
C SER A 18 -7.62 -13.13 3.20
N ASP A 19 -7.37 -13.20 4.50
CA ASP A 19 -7.17 -12.03 5.36
C ASP A 19 -6.11 -11.06 4.79
N ARG A 20 -5.13 -11.56 4.04
CA ARG A 20 -4.08 -10.75 3.42
C ARG A 20 -4.57 -9.90 2.25
N ALA A 21 -5.61 -10.34 1.56
CA ALA A 21 -6.17 -9.67 0.38
C ALA A 21 -7.35 -8.75 0.70
N CYS A 22 -7.83 -8.73 1.95
CA CYS A 22 -8.97 -7.90 2.35
C CYS A 22 -8.61 -6.41 2.36
N THR A 23 -9.55 -5.58 1.89
CA THR A 23 -9.45 -4.11 1.92
C THR A 23 -9.34 -3.61 3.36
N PHE A 24 -10.20 -4.08 4.26
CA PHE A 24 -10.16 -3.76 5.68
C PHE A 24 -9.50 -4.88 6.47
N LYS A 25 -8.68 -4.50 7.47
CA LYS A 25 -8.03 -5.44 8.39
C LYS A 25 -8.09 -4.91 9.82
N TYR A 26 -8.28 -5.83 10.74
CA TYR A 26 -8.23 -5.59 12.18
C TYR A 26 -6.89 -6.05 12.73
N HIS A 27 -6.22 -5.19 13.50
CA HIS A 27 -4.92 -5.48 14.09
C HIS A 27 -5.01 -5.29 15.60
N SER A 28 -4.59 -6.32 16.34
CA SER A 28 -4.33 -6.25 17.78
C SER A 28 -2.83 -6.37 17.98
N LEU A 29 -2.20 -5.34 18.51
CA LEU A 29 -0.75 -5.20 18.64
C LEU A 29 -0.40 -5.04 20.11
N SER A 30 0.66 -5.71 20.57
CA SER A 30 1.11 -5.66 21.96
C SER A 30 2.17 -4.58 22.16
N ALA A 31 2.20 -4.00 23.35
CA ALA A 31 3.23 -3.03 23.73
C ALA A 31 4.64 -3.61 23.54
N GLY A 32 5.52 -2.83 22.94
CA GLY A 32 6.89 -3.26 22.60
C GLY A 32 7.04 -3.85 21.20
N ASP A 33 5.95 -4.21 20.52
CA ASP A 33 6.02 -4.70 19.14
C ASP A 33 6.63 -3.65 18.22
N LYS A 34 7.43 -4.15 17.25
CA LYS A 34 7.94 -3.35 16.15
C LYS A 34 7.71 -4.09 14.84
N GLN A 35 6.93 -3.50 13.96
CA GLN A 35 6.53 -4.10 12.70
C GLN A 35 6.94 -3.23 11.52
N GLN A 36 7.33 -3.88 10.42
CA GLN A 36 7.49 -3.24 9.12
C GLN A 36 6.25 -3.55 8.27
N TRP A 37 5.57 -2.49 7.84
CA TRP A 37 4.44 -2.61 6.95
C TRP A 37 4.85 -2.18 5.55
N LYS A 38 4.63 -3.06 4.58
CA LYS A 38 4.82 -2.75 3.18
C LYS A 38 3.61 -1.98 2.66
N CYS A 39 3.87 -0.83 2.05
CA CYS A 39 2.83 0.05 1.52
C CYS A 39 2.59 -0.23 0.02
N ASP A 40 2.10 -1.43 -0.32
CA ASP A 40 1.77 -1.78 -1.72
C ASP A 40 0.55 -0.98 -2.24
N LEU A 41 -0.35 -0.60 -1.34
CA LEU A 41 -1.50 0.27 -1.59
C LEU A 41 -1.51 1.41 -0.58
N ASN A 42 -2.24 2.47 -0.88
CA ASN A 42 -2.55 3.49 0.12
C ASN A 42 -3.35 2.85 1.26
N SER A 43 -3.02 3.18 2.49
CA SER A 43 -3.70 2.59 3.65
C SER A 43 -4.07 3.67 4.65
N LEU A 44 -5.37 3.83 4.89
CA LEU A 44 -5.85 4.55 6.07
C LEU A 44 -5.68 3.67 7.29
N VAL A 45 -5.12 4.24 8.35
CA VAL A 45 -4.93 3.60 9.65
C VAL A 45 -5.75 4.35 10.67
N PHE A 46 -6.69 3.69 11.30
CA PHE A 46 -7.54 4.21 12.37
C PHE A 46 -7.05 3.64 13.70
N VAL A 47 -6.64 4.50 14.62
CA VAL A 47 -6.18 4.08 15.95
C VAL A 47 -7.39 4.02 16.89
N LEU A 48 -7.89 2.81 17.17
CA LEU A 48 -9.08 2.63 18.02
C LEU A 48 -8.73 2.65 19.50
N SER A 49 -7.54 2.18 19.87
CA SER A 49 -7.01 2.25 21.23
C SER A 49 -5.49 2.20 21.24
N GLY A 50 -4.89 2.62 22.37
CA GLY A 50 -3.44 2.55 22.59
C GLY A 50 -2.67 3.72 22.01
N HIS A 51 -1.35 3.52 21.90
CA HIS A 51 -0.40 4.53 21.42
C HIS A 51 0.66 3.86 20.55
N ILE A 52 0.88 4.40 19.36
CA ILE A 52 1.88 3.93 18.40
C ILE A 52 2.78 5.06 17.93
N LYS A 53 3.97 4.71 17.46
CA LYS A 53 4.85 5.62 16.72
C LYS A 53 5.07 5.09 15.32
N ILE A 54 4.98 5.95 14.33
CA ILE A 54 5.20 5.60 12.93
C ILE A 54 6.40 6.37 12.39
N THR A 55 7.27 5.66 11.69
CA THR A 55 8.31 6.24 10.83
C THR A 55 7.93 5.95 9.39
N LEU A 56 7.79 7.01 8.58
CA LEU A 56 7.36 6.94 7.18
C LEU A 56 8.17 7.95 6.35
N GLY A 57 9.00 7.47 5.44
CA GLY A 57 9.85 8.34 4.63
C GLY A 57 10.71 9.28 5.47
N VAL A 58 10.53 10.58 5.29
CA VAL A 58 11.24 11.64 6.05
C VAL A 58 10.69 11.88 7.47
N PHE A 59 9.50 11.36 7.76
CA PHE A 59 8.84 11.53 9.05
C PHE A 59 9.28 10.45 10.03
N SER A 60 10.00 10.82 11.06
CA SER A 60 10.59 9.89 12.02
C SER A 60 9.83 9.89 13.33
N ARG A 61 9.36 8.70 13.74
CA ARG A 61 8.75 8.42 15.06
C ARG A 61 7.62 9.38 15.44
N CYS A 62 6.77 9.75 14.47
CA CYS A 62 5.55 10.50 14.72
C CYS A 62 4.61 9.71 15.63
N SER A 63 4.04 10.37 16.63
CA SER A 63 3.21 9.74 17.68
C SER A 63 1.73 9.86 17.35
N PHE A 64 1.01 8.75 17.52
CA PHE A 64 -0.43 8.64 17.25
C PHE A 64 -1.10 7.86 18.38
N SER A 65 -2.31 8.27 18.71
CA SER A 65 -3.07 7.71 19.84
C SER A 65 -4.53 7.46 19.47
N LYS A 66 -5.29 6.91 20.41
CA LYS A 66 -6.71 6.66 20.22
C LYS A 66 -7.43 7.87 19.63
N GLY A 67 -8.17 7.66 18.57
CA GLY A 67 -8.93 8.68 17.85
C GLY A 67 -8.23 9.29 16.66
N ASP A 68 -7.01 8.89 16.34
CA ASP A 68 -6.24 9.40 15.21
C ASP A 68 -6.49 8.58 13.94
N ILE A 69 -6.58 9.28 12.81
CA ILE A 69 -6.59 8.73 11.44
C ILE A 69 -5.32 9.17 10.74
N ILE A 70 -4.64 8.25 10.09
CA ILE A 70 -3.39 8.49 9.40
C ILE A 70 -3.47 7.84 8.01
N LEU A 71 -2.83 8.45 7.02
CA LEU A 71 -2.65 7.88 5.71
C LEU A 71 -1.21 7.44 5.48
N LEU A 72 -1.02 6.16 5.22
CA LEU A 72 0.23 5.60 4.69
C LEU A 72 0.11 5.54 3.16
N SER A 73 0.90 6.35 2.47
CA SER A 73 0.88 6.40 1.01
C SER A 73 1.71 5.25 0.42
N CYS A 74 1.21 4.66 -0.68
CA CYS A 74 1.94 3.64 -1.44
C CYS A 74 3.23 4.14 -2.13
N ILE A 75 3.46 5.44 -2.10
CA ILE A 75 4.70 6.07 -2.58
C ILE A 75 5.87 5.78 -1.63
N GLU A 76 5.58 5.69 -0.35
CA GLU A 76 6.53 5.32 0.68
C GLU A 76 6.58 3.78 0.76
N GLU A 77 7.69 3.18 0.37
CA GLU A 77 7.79 1.73 0.22
C GLU A 77 7.49 0.96 1.51
N GLN A 78 7.82 1.55 2.66
CA GLN A 78 7.68 0.91 3.96
C GLN A 78 7.35 1.91 5.06
N ALA A 79 6.49 1.48 6.00
CA ALA A 79 6.26 2.14 7.27
C ALA A 79 6.79 1.26 8.42
N VAL A 80 7.45 1.87 9.38
CA VAL A 80 7.86 1.19 10.62
C VAL A 80 6.93 1.64 11.75
N ILE A 81 6.23 0.68 12.35
CA ILE A 81 5.29 0.91 13.45
C ILE A 81 5.90 0.38 14.75
N GLU A 82 6.07 1.25 15.73
CA GLU A 82 6.49 0.90 17.09
C GLU A 82 5.30 1.06 18.03
N VAL A 83 4.90 -0.01 18.70
CA VAL A 83 3.76 -0.03 19.62
C VAL A 83 4.23 0.38 21.02
N LYS A 84 3.65 1.44 21.59
CA LYS A 84 4.02 1.95 22.92
C LYS A 84 3.09 1.45 24.03
N GLU A 85 1.85 1.19 23.67
CA GLU A 85 0.80 0.63 24.54
C GLU A 85 0.02 -0.39 23.71
N ASP A 86 -0.60 -1.37 24.35
CA ASP A 86 -1.48 -2.34 23.68
C ASP A 86 -2.49 -1.59 22.81
N SER A 87 -2.44 -1.83 21.51
CA SER A 87 -3.12 -0.99 20.52
C SER A 87 -4.02 -1.82 19.62
N VAL A 88 -5.16 -1.26 19.30
CA VAL A 88 -6.10 -1.80 18.32
C VAL A 88 -6.17 -0.83 17.15
N LEU A 89 -5.89 -1.35 15.95
CA LEU A 89 -5.96 -0.59 14.71
C LEU A 89 -6.93 -1.25 13.75
N VAL A 90 -7.66 -0.43 12.99
CA VAL A 90 -8.33 -0.86 11.77
C VAL A 90 -7.62 -0.19 10.60
N THR A 91 -7.32 -0.96 9.56
CA THR A 91 -6.74 -0.41 8.33
C THR A 91 -7.68 -0.61 7.15
N CYS A 92 -7.70 0.37 6.25
CA CYS A 92 -8.35 0.27 4.95
C CYS A 92 -7.32 0.49 3.85
N SER A 93 -7.01 -0.55 3.07
CA SER A 93 -6.10 -0.46 1.93
C SER A 93 -6.89 -0.20 0.65
N PHE A 94 -6.51 0.82 -0.11
CA PHE A 94 -7.22 1.23 -1.33
C PHE A 94 -6.25 1.77 -2.38
N ASP A 95 -6.67 1.67 -3.62
CA ASP A 95 -6.03 2.42 -4.71
C ASP A 95 -6.62 3.83 -4.81
N VAL A 96 -6.05 4.69 -5.66
CA VAL A 96 -6.67 6.01 -5.90
C VAL A 96 -8.03 5.79 -6.54
N PRO A 97 -9.12 6.30 -5.94
CA PRO A 97 -10.45 6.06 -6.45
C PRO A 97 -10.62 6.60 -7.87
N TYR A 98 -11.15 5.76 -8.77
CA TYR A 98 -11.41 6.14 -10.17
C TYR A 98 -12.75 6.85 -10.37
N ASN A 99 -13.64 6.84 -9.39
CA ASN A 99 -14.96 7.46 -9.48
C ASN A 99 -14.88 8.99 -9.44
N VAL A 100 -15.66 9.66 -10.28
CA VAL A 100 -15.69 11.13 -10.38
C VAL A 100 -16.02 11.79 -9.04
N CYS A 101 -16.91 11.18 -8.24
CA CYS A 101 -17.29 11.70 -6.93
C CYS A 101 -16.15 11.60 -5.91
N ASP A 102 -15.32 10.54 -5.99
CA ASP A 102 -14.20 10.32 -5.08
C ASP A 102 -12.98 11.15 -5.50
N LYS A 103 -12.80 11.39 -6.81
CA LYS A 103 -11.78 12.32 -7.33
C LYS A 103 -11.95 13.73 -6.79
N LEU A 104 -13.18 14.18 -6.53
CA LEU A 104 -13.43 15.52 -5.99
C LEU A 104 -12.87 15.70 -4.57
N ILE A 105 -12.76 14.64 -3.78
CA ILE A 105 -12.08 14.68 -2.48
C ILE A 105 -10.60 15.03 -2.69
N PHE A 106 -9.94 14.41 -3.67
CA PHE A 106 -8.49 14.55 -3.90
C PHE A 106 -8.11 15.78 -4.73
N THR A 107 -8.98 16.26 -5.65
CA THR A 107 -8.68 17.43 -6.48
C THR A 107 -8.83 18.75 -5.74
N ASN A 108 -9.66 18.79 -4.69
CA ASN A 108 -9.95 20.00 -3.92
C ASN A 108 -9.24 20.03 -2.55
N CYS A 109 -8.50 18.98 -2.19
CA CYS A 109 -7.78 18.86 -0.92
C CYS A 109 -6.35 19.40 -1.07
N VAL A 110 -6.20 20.70 -1.28
CA VAL A 110 -4.90 21.37 -1.34
C VAL A 110 -4.67 22.08 -0.03
N LEU A 111 -3.54 21.80 0.62
CA LEU A 111 -3.14 22.56 1.81
C LEU A 111 -2.97 24.04 1.47
N PRO A 112 -3.30 24.96 2.41
CA PRO A 112 -2.99 26.37 2.26
C PRO A 112 -1.50 26.58 1.93
N PRO A 113 -1.14 27.60 1.11
CA PRO A 113 0.25 27.79 0.65
C PRO A 113 1.28 28.00 1.76
N ASP A 114 0.84 28.47 2.91
CA ASP A 114 1.64 28.75 4.11
C ASP A 114 1.80 27.52 5.03
N ARG A 115 1.05 26.44 4.79
CA ARG A 115 1.09 25.21 5.58
C ARG A 115 1.89 24.12 4.88
N LYS A 116 2.94 23.64 5.53
CA LYS A 116 3.68 22.45 5.08
C LYS A 116 3.02 21.20 5.64
N TYR A 117 3.02 20.13 4.83
CA TYR A 117 2.60 18.81 5.29
C TYR A 117 3.59 18.27 6.34
N ASP A 118 3.08 17.88 7.49
CA ASP A 118 3.86 17.45 8.65
C ASP A 118 3.49 16.06 9.18
N PHE A 119 2.72 15.30 8.41
CA PHE A 119 2.20 13.97 8.78
C PHE A 119 1.33 14.02 10.04
N SER A 120 0.62 15.13 10.28
CA SER A 120 -0.34 15.27 11.37
C SER A 120 -1.56 14.36 11.17
N PRO A 121 -2.12 13.78 12.26
CA PRO A 121 -3.34 13.00 12.18
C PRO A 121 -4.58 13.88 11.98
N VAL A 122 -5.65 13.25 11.52
CA VAL A 122 -7.02 13.77 11.57
C VAL A 122 -7.80 12.98 12.62
N HIS A 123 -8.72 13.60 13.35
CA HIS A 123 -9.47 12.92 14.37
C HIS A 123 -10.63 12.11 13.81
N ILE A 124 -10.91 10.95 14.42
CA ILE A 124 -12.08 10.12 14.13
C ILE A 124 -13.32 10.82 14.67
N HIS A 125 -14.21 11.29 13.78
CA HIS A 125 -15.50 11.87 14.16
C HIS A 125 -16.48 10.80 14.65
N GLU A 126 -17.52 11.19 15.42
CA GLU A 126 -18.49 10.29 16.02
C GLU A 126 -19.11 9.31 15.02
N ILE A 127 -19.52 9.81 13.86
CA ILE A 127 -20.10 8.95 12.80
C ILE A 127 -19.12 7.90 12.29
N MET A 128 -17.84 8.25 12.20
CA MET A 128 -16.78 7.32 11.77
C MET A 128 -16.50 6.28 12.87
N TRP A 129 -16.64 6.63 14.15
CA TRP A 129 -16.57 5.66 15.25
C TRP A 129 -17.66 4.59 15.12
N ILE A 130 -18.91 4.98 14.82
CA ILE A 130 -20.03 4.03 14.60
C ILE A 130 -19.68 3.07 13.45
N PHE A 131 -19.15 3.59 12.35
CA PHE A 131 -18.70 2.78 11.22
C PHE A 131 -17.58 1.81 11.62
N LEU A 132 -16.57 2.28 12.37
CA LEU A 132 -15.41 1.48 12.79
C LEU A 132 -15.80 0.40 13.82
N ASP A 133 -16.78 0.64 14.68
CA ASP A 133 -17.33 -0.36 15.61
C ASP A 133 -18.03 -1.49 14.85
N LEU A 134 -18.85 -1.13 13.84
CA LEU A 134 -19.45 -2.12 12.93
C LEU A 134 -18.38 -2.92 12.20
N MET A 135 -17.40 -2.23 11.60
CA MET A 135 -16.30 -2.89 10.88
C MET A 135 -15.48 -3.79 11.77
N SER A 136 -15.13 -3.34 12.99
CA SER A 136 -14.37 -4.15 13.94
C SER A 136 -15.10 -5.45 14.29
N SER A 137 -16.41 -5.36 14.54
CA SER A 137 -17.24 -6.53 14.80
C SER A 137 -17.26 -7.51 13.63
N CYS A 138 -17.45 -7.00 12.41
CA CYS A 138 -17.45 -7.81 11.19
C CYS A 138 -16.09 -8.48 10.91
N LEU A 139 -14.99 -7.74 11.13
CA LEU A 139 -13.64 -8.26 10.89
C LEU A 139 -13.21 -9.31 11.92
N GLN A 140 -13.60 -9.15 13.19
CA GLN A 140 -13.37 -10.15 14.24
C GLN A 140 -14.12 -11.46 13.97
N GLU A 141 -15.32 -11.38 13.36
CA GLU A 141 -16.10 -12.52 12.87
C GLU A 141 -15.61 -13.02 11.49
N ARG A 142 -14.52 -12.47 10.95
CA ARG A 142 -13.88 -12.87 9.67
C ARG A 142 -14.81 -12.76 8.46
N ILE A 143 -15.58 -11.68 8.35
CA ILE A 143 -16.38 -11.39 7.16
C ILE A 143 -15.47 -10.88 6.05
N ASN A 144 -14.89 -11.79 5.26
CA ASN A 144 -13.87 -11.50 4.23
C ASN A 144 -14.46 -11.50 2.80
N CYS A 145 -15.76 -11.25 2.65
CA CYS A 145 -16.41 -11.17 1.35
C CYS A 145 -15.96 -9.90 0.59
N LYS A 146 -15.46 -10.07 -0.64
CA LYS A 146 -15.01 -8.97 -1.50
C LYS A 146 -16.09 -7.89 -1.71
N HIS A 147 -17.35 -8.31 -1.89
CA HIS A 147 -18.47 -7.38 -2.08
C HIS A 147 -18.76 -6.57 -0.82
N PHE A 148 -18.70 -7.21 0.35
CA PHE A 148 -18.84 -6.52 1.63
C PHE A 148 -17.78 -5.44 1.78
N HIS A 149 -16.50 -5.79 1.62
CA HIS A 149 -15.41 -4.83 1.72
C HIS A 149 -15.52 -3.68 0.72
N ALA A 150 -15.96 -3.95 -0.53
CA ALA A 150 -16.14 -2.91 -1.54
C ALA A 150 -17.30 -1.94 -1.22
N ILE A 151 -18.38 -2.41 -0.58
CA ILE A 151 -19.48 -1.56 -0.12
C ILE A 151 -19.00 -0.69 1.04
N MET A 152 -18.34 -1.29 2.03
CA MET A 152 -17.85 -0.59 3.22
C MET A 152 -16.77 0.45 2.87
N GLU A 153 -15.91 0.18 1.89
CA GLU A 153 -14.95 1.16 1.36
C GLU A 153 -15.67 2.40 0.80
N LYS A 154 -16.71 2.21 -0.01
CA LYS A 154 -17.50 3.31 -0.55
C LYS A 154 -18.21 4.09 0.54
N GLU A 155 -18.81 3.40 1.50
CA GLU A 155 -19.45 4.03 2.65
C GLU A 155 -18.46 4.90 3.43
N MET A 156 -17.27 4.38 3.74
CA MET A 156 -16.21 5.14 4.42
C MET A 156 -15.87 6.43 3.69
N PHE A 157 -15.69 6.40 2.35
CA PHE A 157 -15.41 7.61 1.58
C PHE A 157 -16.60 8.59 1.55
N PHE A 158 -17.84 8.09 1.58
CA PHE A 158 -19.01 8.96 1.77
C PHE A 158 -18.99 9.66 3.13
N LEU A 159 -18.65 8.94 4.20
CA LEU A 159 -18.53 9.55 5.53
C LEU A 159 -17.47 10.64 5.57
N PHE A 160 -16.29 10.40 4.98
CA PHE A 160 -15.28 11.45 4.83
C PHE A 160 -15.84 12.68 4.10
N LYS A 161 -16.51 12.49 2.98
CA LYS A 161 -17.03 13.57 2.14
C LYS A 161 -18.07 14.45 2.86
N TYR A 162 -18.91 13.86 3.71
CA TYR A 162 -20.05 14.56 4.31
C TYR A 162 -19.78 15.07 5.72
N PHE A 163 -18.87 14.46 6.46
CA PHE A 163 -18.66 14.76 7.87
C PHE A 163 -17.30 15.39 8.19
N TYR A 164 -16.37 15.38 7.25
CA TYR A 164 -15.06 16.00 7.44
C TYR A 164 -14.96 17.31 6.68
N SER A 165 -14.28 18.29 7.26
CA SER A 165 -14.01 19.57 6.62
C SER A 165 -12.99 19.43 5.50
N LYS A 166 -12.95 20.43 4.59
CA LYS A 166 -11.97 20.46 3.51
C LYS A 166 -10.53 20.47 4.05
N ASP A 167 -10.29 21.16 5.17
CA ASP A 167 -8.97 21.25 5.77
C ASP A 167 -8.51 19.92 6.36
N GLU A 168 -9.39 19.19 7.05
CA GLU A 168 -9.10 17.84 7.53
C GLU A 168 -8.81 16.88 6.37
N LEU A 169 -9.62 16.91 5.32
CA LEU A 169 -9.39 16.08 4.13
C LEU A 169 -8.10 16.48 3.40
N ALA A 170 -7.77 17.79 3.35
CA ALA A 170 -6.51 18.25 2.77
C ALA A 170 -5.29 17.76 3.58
N ILE A 171 -5.37 17.76 4.90
CA ILE A 171 -4.32 17.21 5.77
C ILE A 171 -4.19 15.70 5.53
N LEU A 172 -5.30 14.96 5.63
CA LEU A 172 -5.29 13.50 5.56
C LEU A 172 -4.83 12.98 4.20
N PHE A 173 -5.38 13.53 3.11
CA PHE A 173 -5.13 13.06 1.76
C PHE A 173 -4.05 13.82 1.01
N HIS A 174 -3.34 14.76 1.65
CA HIS A 174 -2.24 15.50 1.03
C HIS A 174 -1.22 14.60 0.30
N PRO A 175 -0.79 13.44 0.87
CA PRO A 175 0.16 12.56 0.19
C PRO A 175 -0.34 12.00 -1.15
N LEU A 176 -1.66 12.07 -1.41
CA LEU A 176 -2.28 11.61 -2.65
C LEU A 176 -2.56 12.75 -3.63
N CYS A 177 -2.17 13.97 -3.30
CA CYS A 177 -2.43 15.17 -4.09
C CYS A 177 -1.14 15.69 -4.73
N GLY A 178 -1.29 16.39 -5.87
CA GLY A 178 -0.19 17.07 -6.52
C GLY A 178 0.51 16.30 -7.63
N GLU A 179 1.43 17.01 -8.31
CA GLU A 179 2.16 16.48 -9.47
C GLU A 179 3.12 15.34 -9.11
N SER A 180 3.72 15.40 -7.92
CA SER A 180 4.63 14.37 -7.41
C SER A 180 3.91 13.02 -7.29
N PHE A 181 2.75 13.01 -6.64
CA PHE A 181 1.95 11.79 -6.52
C PHE A 181 1.50 11.28 -7.89
N THR A 182 0.99 12.16 -8.75
CA THR A 182 0.54 11.79 -10.10
C THR A 182 1.67 11.15 -10.90
N PHE A 183 2.88 11.70 -10.85
CA PHE A 183 4.04 11.13 -11.53
C PHE A 183 4.45 9.77 -10.94
N LYS A 184 4.61 9.68 -9.62
CA LYS A 184 4.98 8.43 -8.94
C LYS A 184 3.94 7.33 -9.20
N LYS A 185 2.66 7.66 -9.11
CA LYS A 185 1.57 6.74 -9.41
C LYS A 185 1.61 6.26 -10.86
N ALA A 186 1.81 7.18 -11.82
CA ALA A 186 1.95 6.81 -13.23
C ALA A 186 3.15 5.88 -13.48
N VAL A 187 4.27 6.09 -12.78
CA VAL A 187 5.42 5.18 -12.82
C VAL A 187 5.03 3.79 -12.29
N LEU A 188 4.41 3.73 -11.10
CA LEU A 188 4.00 2.47 -10.46
C LEU A 188 3.00 1.67 -11.31
N ASP A 189 2.08 2.33 -12.01
CA ASP A 189 1.07 1.68 -12.84
C ASP A 189 1.65 1.12 -14.16
N ASN A 190 2.79 1.65 -14.61
CA ASN A 190 3.34 1.34 -15.93
C ASN A 190 4.67 0.58 -15.91
N TYR A 191 5.46 0.61 -14.82
CA TYR A 191 6.81 0.03 -14.84
C TYR A 191 6.84 -1.48 -15.11
N GLN A 192 5.82 -2.22 -14.72
CA GLN A 192 5.74 -3.67 -14.95
C GLN A 192 5.47 -4.03 -16.42
N LYS A 193 4.76 -3.15 -17.13
CA LYS A 193 4.45 -3.30 -18.55
C LYS A 193 5.59 -2.85 -19.45
N ALA A 194 6.43 -1.95 -18.93
CA ALA A 194 7.53 -1.35 -19.66
C ALA A 194 8.70 -2.33 -19.83
N LYS A 195 9.23 -2.43 -21.03
CA LYS A 195 10.41 -3.25 -21.37
C LYS A 195 11.73 -2.64 -20.88
N GLY A 196 11.70 -1.40 -20.41
CA GLY A 196 12.85 -0.67 -19.89
C GLY A 196 12.55 0.80 -19.72
N VAL A 197 13.57 1.56 -19.32
CA VAL A 197 13.40 2.98 -18.95
C VAL A 197 12.91 3.86 -20.10
N ASN A 198 13.34 3.60 -21.34
CA ASN A 198 12.88 4.35 -22.51
C ASN A 198 11.38 4.13 -22.76
N ASP A 199 10.96 2.89 -22.68
CA ASP A 199 9.57 2.47 -22.87
C ASP A 199 8.69 3.04 -21.74
N LEU A 200 9.17 3.02 -20.51
CA LEU A 200 8.47 3.64 -19.38
C LEU A 200 8.30 5.15 -19.58
N ALA A 201 9.33 5.86 -20.03
CA ALA A 201 9.23 7.27 -20.33
C ALA A 201 8.19 7.57 -21.44
N GLN A 202 8.13 6.71 -22.48
CA GLN A 202 7.11 6.81 -23.54
C GLN A 202 5.69 6.58 -23.02
N HIS A 203 5.48 5.60 -22.14
CA HIS A 203 4.17 5.36 -21.50
C HIS A 203 3.70 6.59 -20.72
N LEU A 204 4.60 7.38 -20.20
CA LEU A 204 4.30 8.61 -19.47
C LEU A 204 4.29 9.85 -20.39
N ASN A 205 4.38 9.70 -21.72
CA ASN A 205 4.46 10.79 -22.69
C ASN A 205 5.59 11.80 -22.39
N MET A 206 6.74 11.30 -21.92
CA MET A 206 7.90 12.12 -21.56
C MET A 206 9.11 11.80 -22.43
N SER A 207 9.90 12.83 -22.73
CA SER A 207 11.24 12.58 -23.28
C SER A 207 12.13 11.88 -22.24
N ARG A 208 13.11 11.08 -22.70
CA ARG A 208 14.00 10.34 -21.79
C ARG A 208 14.72 11.28 -20.81
N SER A 209 15.20 12.41 -21.26
CA SER A 209 15.92 13.37 -20.40
C SER A 209 15.02 13.98 -19.33
N MET A 210 13.80 14.39 -19.69
CA MET A 210 12.83 14.92 -18.73
C MET A 210 12.43 13.85 -17.71
N PHE A 211 12.22 12.62 -18.19
CA PHE A 211 11.88 11.50 -17.32
C PHE A 211 13.00 11.21 -16.31
N ASP A 212 14.25 11.09 -16.76
CA ASP A 212 15.38 10.81 -15.87
C ASP A 212 15.57 11.90 -14.80
N THR A 213 15.41 13.17 -15.18
CA THR A 213 15.51 14.30 -14.25
C THR A 213 14.39 14.26 -13.20
N LYS A 214 13.13 14.17 -13.66
CA LYS A 214 11.96 14.11 -12.76
C LYS A 214 12.00 12.86 -11.89
N PHE A 215 12.38 11.71 -12.46
CA PHE A 215 12.48 10.46 -11.72
C PHE A 215 13.51 10.54 -10.58
N LYS A 216 14.70 11.09 -10.83
CA LYS A 216 15.72 11.29 -9.79
C LYS A 216 15.24 12.23 -8.68
N GLN A 217 14.52 13.28 -9.04
CA GLN A 217 13.93 14.21 -8.06
C GLN A 217 12.91 13.51 -7.16
N GLU A 218 12.03 12.67 -7.75
CA GLU A 218 10.91 12.05 -7.06
C GLU A 218 11.29 10.78 -6.29
N PHE A 219 12.19 9.94 -6.84
CA PHE A 219 12.57 8.64 -6.28
C PHE A 219 13.97 8.63 -5.64
N SER A 220 14.69 9.76 -5.67
CA SER A 220 16.04 9.91 -5.12
C SER A 220 17.09 8.93 -5.69
N MET A 221 16.78 8.29 -6.81
CA MET A 221 17.68 7.34 -7.49
C MET A 221 17.41 7.28 -9.00
N PRO A 222 18.37 6.74 -9.80
CA PRO A 222 18.16 6.56 -11.24
C PRO A 222 17.04 5.55 -11.55
N PRO A 223 16.22 5.77 -12.60
CA PRO A 223 15.11 4.87 -12.95
C PRO A 223 15.56 3.44 -13.27
N ALA A 224 16.71 3.26 -13.92
CA ALA A 224 17.24 1.91 -14.20
C ALA A 224 17.55 1.14 -12.92
N THR A 225 18.15 1.80 -11.93
CA THR A 225 18.45 1.20 -10.62
C THR A 225 17.17 0.82 -9.91
N TRP A 226 16.19 1.72 -9.86
CA TRP A 226 14.90 1.48 -9.25
C TRP A 226 14.16 0.30 -9.91
N MET A 227 14.06 0.28 -11.23
CA MET A 227 13.41 -0.83 -11.95
C MET A 227 14.10 -2.18 -11.68
N ARG A 228 15.44 -2.21 -11.56
CA ARG A 228 16.16 -3.43 -11.18
C ARG A 228 15.83 -3.88 -9.76
N MET A 229 15.71 -2.96 -8.82
CA MET A 229 15.30 -3.26 -7.44
C MET A 229 13.86 -3.81 -7.38
N GLN A 230 12.93 -3.19 -8.12
CA GLN A 230 11.55 -3.66 -8.19
C GLN A 230 11.47 -5.08 -8.78
N LEU A 231 12.23 -5.34 -9.86
CA LEU A 231 12.29 -6.68 -10.44
C LEU A 231 12.88 -7.69 -9.46
N ALA A 232 13.96 -7.35 -8.75
CA ALA A 232 14.54 -8.22 -7.73
C ALA A 232 13.54 -8.53 -6.62
N SER A 233 12.82 -7.52 -6.13
CA SER A 233 11.75 -7.72 -5.13
C SER A 233 10.66 -8.69 -5.64
N ARG A 234 10.16 -8.49 -6.85
CA ARG A 234 9.16 -9.38 -7.46
C ARG A 234 9.65 -10.82 -7.57
N LEU A 235 10.88 -11.03 -8.05
CA LEU A 235 11.47 -12.36 -8.17
C LEU A 235 11.65 -13.05 -6.81
N ARG A 236 12.00 -12.29 -5.77
CA ARG A 236 12.08 -12.81 -4.40
C ARG A 236 10.73 -13.34 -3.93
N TYR A 237 9.65 -12.59 -4.12
CA TYR A 237 8.31 -13.04 -3.74
C TYR A 237 7.85 -14.22 -4.60
N ALA A 238 8.02 -14.14 -5.91
CA ALA A 238 7.61 -15.22 -6.81
C ALA A 238 8.37 -16.52 -6.55
N SER A 239 9.66 -16.45 -6.18
CA SER A 239 10.45 -17.64 -5.86
C SER A 239 10.04 -18.35 -4.56
N ALA A 240 9.27 -17.68 -3.70
CA ALA A 240 8.72 -18.29 -2.48
C ALA A 240 7.41 -19.05 -2.71
N GLU A 241 6.76 -18.89 -3.87
CA GLU A 241 5.51 -19.58 -4.19
C GLU A 241 5.74 -21.08 -4.39
N PRO A 242 4.86 -21.94 -3.83
CA PRO A 242 4.95 -23.38 -4.00
C PRO A 242 4.86 -23.80 -5.46
N GLY A 243 5.82 -24.62 -5.93
CA GLY A 243 5.81 -25.18 -7.28
C GLY A 243 6.26 -24.24 -8.40
N VAL A 244 6.75 -23.04 -8.09
CA VAL A 244 7.29 -22.12 -9.09
C VAL A 244 8.51 -22.72 -9.81
N SER A 245 8.59 -22.53 -11.11
CA SER A 245 9.71 -22.96 -11.96
C SER A 245 10.59 -21.80 -12.39
N VAL A 246 11.85 -22.11 -12.76
CA VAL A 246 12.78 -21.12 -13.34
C VAL A 246 12.20 -20.47 -14.60
N SER A 247 11.48 -21.25 -15.44
CA SER A 247 10.83 -20.74 -16.65
C SER A 247 9.79 -19.66 -16.33
N GLN A 248 8.97 -19.87 -15.31
CA GLN A 248 7.99 -18.87 -14.85
C GLN A 248 8.66 -17.60 -14.32
N LEU A 249 9.79 -17.71 -13.62
CA LEU A 249 10.54 -16.54 -13.17
C LEU A 249 11.16 -15.76 -14.36
N ILE A 250 11.60 -16.46 -15.42
CA ILE A 250 12.09 -15.83 -16.64
C ILE A 250 10.96 -15.04 -17.33
N GLU A 251 9.79 -15.64 -17.51
CA GLU A 251 8.61 -14.96 -18.08
C GLU A 251 8.23 -13.70 -17.28
N LEU A 252 8.25 -13.80 -15.96
CA LEU A 252 7.93 -12.70 -15.06
C LEU A 252 8.95 -11.55 -15.13
N SER A 253 10.19 -11.84 -15.54
CA SER A 253 11.30 -10.89 -15.57
C SER A 253 11.48 -10.15 -16.89
N ASN A 254 10.77 -10.54 -17.94
CA ASN A 254 10.92 -10.01 -19.30
C ASN A 254 12.35 -10.16 -19.89
N PHE A 255 13.19 -11.07 -19.37
CA PHE A 255 14.47 -11.37 -20.00
C PHE A 255 14.28 -12.25 -21.24
N HIS A 256 14.95 -11.90 -22.34
CA HIS A 256 14.88 -12.65 -23.59
C HIS A 256 15.72 -13.93 -23.60
N THR A 257 16.69 -14.06 -22.69
CA THR A 257 17.56 -15.24 -22.61
C THR A 257 17.74 -15.75 -21.19
N PRO A 258 17.78 -17.08 -20.99
CA PRO A 258 18.05 -17.67 -19.68
C PRO A 258 19.40 -17.24 -19.08
N SER A 259 20.39 -17.00 -19.92
CA SER A 259 21.73 -16.57 -19.48
C SER A 259 21.71 -15.16 -18.90
N ALA A 260 20.97 -14.21 -19.52
CA ALA A 260 20.82 -12.85 -19.00
C ALA A 260 20.05 -12.86 -17.66
N PHE A 261 19.00 -13.67 -17.56
CA PHE A 261 18.26 -13.88 -16.31
C PHE A 261 19.15 -14.45 -15.21
N SER A 262 19.91 -15.52 -15.50
CA SER A 262 20.80 -16.16 -14.51
C SER A 262 21.88 -15.20 -14.01
N ARG A 263 22.44 -14.37 -14.91
CA ARG A 263 23.38 -13.32 -14.52
C ARG A 263 22.73 -12.30 -13.60
N PHE A 264 21.55 -11.81 -13.93
CA PHE A 264 20.80 -10.87 -13.09
C PHE A 264 20.53 -11.45 -11.70
N VAL A 265 20.07 -12.69 -11.61
CA VAL A 265 19.80 -13.35 -10.31
C VAL A 265 21.08 -13.46 -9.47
N ARG A 266 22.20 -13.84 -10.09
CA ARG A 266 23.50 -13.88 -9.38
C ARG A 266 23.95 -12.50 -8.89
N GLU A 267 23.79 -11.47 -9.71
CA GLU A 267 24.12 -10.09 -9.33
C GLU A 267 23.26 -9.56 -8.18
N GLN A 268 21.98 -9.90 -8.14
CA GLN A 268 21.03 -9.38 -7.14
C GLN A 268 20.94 -10.22 -5.87
N PHE A 269 21.14 -11.55 -5.96
CA PHE A 269 20.90 -12.47 -4.87
C PHE A 269 22.11 -13.32 -4.48
N GLY A 270 23.23 -13.21 -5.21
CA GLY A 270 24.42 -13.99 -4.93
C GLY A 270 24.28 -15.51 -5.14
N CYS A 271 23.21 -15.97 -5.79
CA CYS A 271 22.93 -17.38 -5.98
C CYS A 271 22.37 -17.67 -7.39
N SER A 272 22.25 -18.95 -7.76
CA SER A 272 21.60 -19.37 -9.00
C SER A 272 20.08 -19.26 -8.91
N PRO A 273 19.34 -19.19 -10.05
CA PRO A 273 17.87 -19.19 -10.06
C PRO A 273 17.25 -20.41 -9.34
N THR A 274 17.85 -21.57 -9.47
CA THR A 274 17.39 -22.79 -8.81
C THR A 274 17.58 -22.70 -7.30
N GLU A 275 18.73 -22.20 -6.84
CA GLU A 275 18.98 -21.98 -5.42
C GLU A 275 18.05 -20.90 -4.83
N LEU A 276 17.70 -19.86 -5.59
CA LEU A 276 16.75 -18.84 -5.15
C LEU A 276 15.38 -19.45 -4.85
N ILE A 277 14.88 -20.36 -5.70
CA ILE A 277 13.64 -21.11 -5.48
C ILE A 277 13.75 -22.03 -4.27
N GLN A 278 14.86 -22.80 -4.16
CA GLN A 278 15.08 -23.72 -3.04
C GLN A 278 15.09 -22.99 -1.69
N ARG A 279 15.67 -21.80 -1.64
CA ARG A 279 15.72 -20.95 -0.44
C ARG A 279 14.43 -20.15 -0.22
N LYS A 280 13.38 -20.34 -1.03
CA LYS A 280 12.09 -19.63 -0.95
C LYS A 280 12.24 -18.12 -0.86
N GLY A 281 13.18 -17.55 -1.61
CA GLY A 281 13.43 -16.11 -1.60
C GLY A 281 14.03 -15.54 -0.30
N MET A 282 14.38 -16.38 0.65
CA MET A 282 15.03 -15.97 1.92
C MET A 282 16.54 -15.76 1.69
N ILE A 283 16.90 -14.59 1.13
CA ILE A 283 18.28 -14.13 0.92
C ILE A 283 18.33 -12.62 1.24
#